data_a954543c441ab260f0ee37e0f283571b
#
_entry.id   a954543c441ab260f0ee37e0f283571b
#
_cell.length_a   1.000
_cell.length_b   1.000
_cell.length_c   1.000
_cell.angle_alpha   90.00
_cell.angle_beta   90.00
_cell.angle_gamma   90.00
#
_symmetry.space_group_name_H-M   'P 1'
#
loop_
_entity.id
_entity.type
_entity.pdbx_description
1 polymer ?
#
loop_
_entity_poly.entity_id
_entity_poly.type
_entity_poly.pdbx_seq_one_letter_code
_entity_poly.pdbx_strand_id
1 'polypeptide(L)'
;MYISAQSHKWNKPLDAELLAALDKLELLIVEDCFDSELTRRADIVLPAAMFLEKDGSFTNLDRTVQRLRFAVSAPGDSHPTTYYVSEIAQRLGYHFGYLNTAVIMDEISAIVPGYAGVSFPRLERNGMQWPVSGFGAEGTVRLSIGQGLVADAIRIVAD
;
A
#
# COMPACT_ATOMS: atom_id res chain seq x y z
N MET A 1 -10.62 -14.32 5.22
CA MET A 1 -10.40 -12.96 4.66
C MET A 1 -9.07 -12.42 5.16
N TYR A 2 -8.29 -11.72 4.33
CA TYR A 2 -7.07 -11.00 4.73
C TYR A 2 -7.30 -9.49 4.61
N ILE A 3 -7.00 -8.73 5.66
CA ILE A 3 -7.15 -7.27 5.69
C ILE A 3 -5.81 -6.66 6.09
N SER A 4 -5.24 -5.82 5.23
CA SER A 4 -4.11 -4.95 5.58
C SER A 4 -4.66 -3.59 6.02
N ALA A 5 -4.58 -3.32 7.32
CA ALA A 5 -5.25 -2.20 7.98
C ALA A 5 -4.28 -1.11 8.45
N GLN A 6 -3.15 -0.92 7.79
CA GLN A 6 -2.07 0.02 8.16
C GLN A 6 -2.48 1.50 8.11
N SER A 7 -3.75 1.80 8.30
CA SER A 7 -4.30 3.15 8.26
C SER A 7 -4.89 3.52 9.62
N HIS A 8 -4.46 4.67 10.16
CA HIS A 8 -5.03 5.25 11.38
C HIS A 8 -6.56 5.47 11.35
N LYS A 9 -7.20 5.27 10.21
CA LYS A 9 -8.67 5.33 10.10
C LYS A 9 -9.36 4.22 10.89
N TRP A 10 -8.67 3.11 11.13
CA TRP A 10 -9.20 1.96 11.88
C TRP A 10 -9.21 2.17 13.41
N ASN A 11 -8.68 3.27 13.91
CA ASN A 11 -8.87 3.71 15.30
C ASN A 11 -10.26 4.29 15.60
N LYS A 12 -11.12 4.42 14.59
CA LYS A 12 -12.53 4.78 14.79
C LYS A 12 -13.35 3.52 15.02
N PRO A 13 -14.46 3.62 15.79
CA PRO A 13 -15.39 2.50 15.90
C PRO A 13 -15.80 2.01 14.51
N LEU A 14 -15.74 0.72 14.31
CA LEU A 14 -16.18 0.09 13.07
C LEU A 14 -17.70 0.17 12.98
N ASP A 15 -18.21 0.30 11.78
CA ASP A 15 -19.62 0.31 11.53
C ASP A 15 -20.24 -1.07 11.84
N ALA A 16 -21.47 -1.07 12.36
CA ALA A 16 -22.14 -2.28 12.82
C ALA A 16 -22.39 -3.29 11.69
N GLU A 17 -22.60 -2.83 10.46
CA GLU A 17 -22.78 -3.70 9.30
C GLU A 17 -21.47 -4.41 8.96
N LEU A 18 -20.35 -3.70 8.98
CA LEU A 18 -19.02 -4.28 8.79
C LEU A 18 -18.71 -5.31 9.89
N LEU A 19 -18.98 -5.00 11.16
CA LEU A 19 -18.77 -5.91 12.28
C LEU A 19 -19.58 -7.20 12.09
N ALA A 20 -20.86 -7.08 11.75
CA ALA A 20 -21.72 -8.24 11.48
C ALA A 20 -21.27 -9.07 10.26
N ALA A 21 -20.59 -8.46 9.31
CA ALA A 21 -19.98 -9.18 8.18
C ALA A 21 -18.71 -9.91 8.59
N LEU A 22 -17.85 -9.29 9.40
CA LEU A 22 -16.63 -9.90 9.92
C LEU A 22 -16.92 -11.11 10.82
N ASP A 23 -17.94 -11.03 11.64
CA ASP A 23 -18.35 -12.11 12.55
C ASP A 23 -18.86 -13.39 11.83
N LYS A 24 -19.12 -13.31 10.52
CA LYS A 24 -19.53 -14.46 9.68
C LYS A 24 -18.36 -15.15 8.98
N LEU A 25 -17.15 -14.63 9.11
CA LEU A 25 -15.98 -15.18 8.45
C LEU A 25 -15.50 -16.44 9.18
N GLU A 26 -15.13 -17.47 8.44
CA GLU A 26 -14.47 -18.67 8.97
C GLU A 26 -13.03 -18.39 9.42
N LEU A 27 -12.37 -17.42 8.80
CA LEU A 27 -11.00 -17.01 9.11
C LEU A 27 -10.81 -15.55 8.77
N LEU A 28 -10.41 -14.75 9.77
CA LEU A 28 -10.03 -13.36 9.61
C LEU A 28 -8.55 -13.17 9.97
N ILE A 29 -7.75 -12.79 8.98
CA ILE A 29 -6.35 -12.41 9.17
C ILE A 29 -6.25 -10.91 9.03
N VAL A 30 -5.69 -10.25 10.03
CA VAL A 30 -5.49 -8.79 10.02
C VAL A 30 -4.01 -8.46 10.16
N GLU A 31 -3.51 -7.65 9.24
CA GLU A 31 -2.19 -7.04 9.30
C GLU A 31 -2.35 -5.59 9.73
N ASP A 32 -1.83 -5.22 10.88
CA ASP A 32 -1.88 -3.85 11.40
C ASP A 32 -0.66 -3.55 12.28
N CYS A 33 -0.33 -2.27 12.39
CA CYS A 33 0.70 -1.76 13.30
C CYS A 33 0.10 -1.22 14.62
N PHE A 34 -1.21 -1.26 14.80
CA PHE A 34 -1.92 -0.78 15.99
C PHE A 34 -2.85 -1.84 16.57
N ASP A 35 -2.99 -1.85 17.89
CA ASP A 35 -4.09 -2.54 18.54
C ASP A 35 -5.39 -1.78 18.26
N SER A 36 -6.28 -2.40 17.49
CA SER A 36 -7.53 -1.81 17.03
C SER A 36 -8.71 -2.76 17.32
N GLU A 37 -9.94 -2.28 17.15
CA GLU A 37 -11.12 -3.15 17.23
C GLU A 37 -11.07 -4.27 16.20
N LEU A 38 -10.47 -4.01 15.04
CA LEU A 38 -10.28 -4.98 13.96
C LEU A 38 -9.31 -6.09 14.35
N THR A 39 -8.14 -5.73 14.93
CA THR A 39 -7.15 -6.71 15.37
C THR A 39 -7.66 -7.59 16.50
N ARG A 40 -8.48 -7.06 17.39
CA ARG A 40 -9.08 -7.83 18.51
C ARG A 40 -10.12 -8.85 18.06
N ARG A 41 -10.66 -8.71 16.85
CA ARG A 41 -11.61 -9.66 16.23
C ARG A 41 -10.93 -10.67 15.34
N ALA A 42 -9.67 -10.45 14.96
CA ALA A 42 -8.94 -11.32 14.07
C ALA A 42 -8.60 -12.66 14.73
N ASP A 43 -8.70 -13.75 13.97
CA ASP A 43 -8.18 -15.06 14.37
C ASP A 43 -6.65 -15.07 14.33
N ILE A 44 -6.06 -14.31 13.39
CA ILE A 44 -4.60 -14.16 13.25
C ILE A 44 -4.29 -12.67 13.06
N VAL A 45 -3.36 -12.15 13.87
CA VAL A 45 -2.80 -10.81 13.72
C VAL A 45 -1.37 -10.90 13.23
N LEU A 46 -1.06 -10.19 12.16
CA LEU A 46 0.29 -10.05 11.60
C LEU A 46 0.79 -8.63 11.91
N PRO A 47 1.86 -8.48 12.70
CA PRO A 47 2.37 -7.15 13.06
C PRO A 47 3.02 -6.46 11.86
N ALA A 48 2.47 -5.33 11.44
CA ALA A 48 2.92 -4.59 10.27
C ALA A 48 4.04 -3.60 10.59
N ALA A 49 5.06 -3.54 9.75
CA ALA A 49 6.04 -2.45 9.78
C ALA A 49 5.41 -1.13 9.34
N MET A 50 5.68 -0.06 10.08
CA MET A 50 5.24 1.29 9.75
C MET A 50 6.02 1.88 8.56
N PHE A 51 5.58 3.03 8.06
CA PHE A 51 6.20 3.65 6.88
C PHE A 51 7.68 4.01 7.06
N LEU A 52 8.13 4.36 8.27
CA LEU A 52 9.55 4.63 8.54
C LEU A 52 10.40 3.36 8.71
N GLU A 53 9.77 2.20 8.83
CA GLU A 53 10.39 0.91 9.13
C GLU A 53 10.52 0.02 7.89
N LYS A 54 10.18 0.54 6.71
CA LYS A 54 10.22 -0.21 5.45
C LYS A 54 10.61 0.64 4.26
N ASP A 55 11.12 -0.02 3.24
CA ASP A 55 11.37 0.55 1.92
C ASP A 55 10.16 0.38 1.00
N GLY A 56 10.00 1.30 0.04
CA GLY A 56 8.92 1.22 -0.92
C GLY A 56 8.66 2.54 -1.66
N SER A 57 7.42 2.75 -2.03
CA SER A 57 6.94 3.99 -2.59
C SER A 57 5.55 4.32 -2.05
N PHE A 58 5.21 5.59 -2.05
CA PHE A 58 3.86 6.08 -1.78
C PHE A 58 3.33 6.89 -2.95
N THR A 59 2.03 6.76 -3.20
CA THR A 59 1.29 7.72 -4.00
C THR A 59 0.46 8.58 -3.05
N ASN A 60 0.78 9.86 -2.96
CA ASN A 60 0.10 10.80 -2.08
C ASN A 60 -1.30 11.16 -2.60
N LEU A 61 -2.06 11.88 -1.77
CA LEU A 61 -3.39 12.36 -2.13
C LEU A 61 -3.36 13.34 -3.32
N ASP A 62 -2.27 14.10 -3.49
CA ASP A 62 -2.01 14.94 -4.66
C ASP A 62 -1.50 14.15 -5.87
N ARG A 63 -1.53 12.82 -5.81
CA ARG A 63 -1.05 11.87 -6.80
C ARG A 63 0.45 11.89 -7.06
N THR A 64 1.25 12.47 -6.19
CA THR A 64 2.71 12.38 -6.29
C THR A 64 3.18 11.01 -5.81
N VAL A 65 3.82 10.26 -6.70
CA VAL A 65 4.52 9.01 -6.38
C VAL A 65 5.90 9.37 -5.83
N GLN A 66 6.20 8.94 -4.63
CA GLN A 66 7.45 9.27 -3.93
C GLN A 66 8.14 8.03 -3.40
N ARG A 67 9.46 8.09 -3.33
CA ARG A 67 10.29 7.07 -2.71
C ARG A 67 10.11 7.09 -1.19
N LEU A 68 9.88 5.94 -0.60
CA LEU A 68 9.93 5.70 0.83
C LEU A 68 11.23 4.98 1.16
N ARG A 69 11.96 5.48 2.15
CA ARG A 69 13.20 4.88 2.63
C ARG A 69 13.07 4.44 4.08
N PHE A 70 13.59 3.27 4.34
CA PHE A 70 13.83 2.77 5.68
C PHE A 70 14.65 3.77 6.50
N ALA A 71 14.17 4.13 7.67
CA ALA A 71 14.82 5.08 8.59
C ALA A 71 15.06 4.49 9.98
N VAL A 72 14.21 3.59 10.45
CA VAL A 72 14.29 2.96 11.77
C VAL A 72 13.96 1.48 11.68
N SER A 73 14.55 0.66 12.53
CA SER A 73 14.23 -0.78 12.59
C SER A 73 12.81 -1.01 13.08
N ALA A 74 12.11 -1.93 12.43
CA ALA A 74 10.80 -2.37 12.89
C ALA A 74 10.93 -3.08 14.26
N PRO A 75 9.99 -2.85 15.19
CA PRO A 75 10.02 -3.47 16.50
C PRO A 75 9.57 -4.94 16.44
N GLY A 76 10.19 -5.80 17.25
CA GLY A 76 9.82 -7.21 17.40
C GLY A 76 9.79 -7.97 16.07
N ASP A 77 8.69 -8.67 15.82
CA ASP A 77 8.46 -9.46 14.60
C ASP A 77 7.63 -8.71 13.54
N SER A 78 7.65 -7.37 13.57
CA SER A 78 6.95 -6.56 12.58
C SER A 78 7.65 -6.61 11.23
N HIS A 79 6.88 -6.92 10.17
CA HIS A 79 7.38 -7.01 8.80
C HIS A 79 6.57 -6.16 7.83
N PRO A 80 7.15 -5.77 6.67
CA PRO A 80 6.40 -5.16 5.59
C PRO A 80 5.32 -6.12 5.03
N THR A 81 4.21 -5.58 4.54
CA THR A 81 3.14 -6.36 3.86
C THR A 81 3.68 -7.29 2.79
N THR A 82 4.67 -6.83 2.02
CA THR A 82 5.33 -7.63 0.97
C THR A 82 5.95 -8.91 1.48
N TYR A 83 6.48 -8.90 2.71
CA TYR A 83 6.99 -10.10 3.37
C TYR A 83 5.88 -11.11 3.60
N TYR A 84 4.79 -10.71 4.26
CA TYR A 84 3.67 -11.61 4.58
C TYR A 84 3.02 -12.18 3.32
N VAL A 85 2.76 -11.33 2.32
CA VAL A 85 2.16 -11.76 1.06
C VAL A 85 3.08 -12.75 0.34
N SER A 86 4.38 -12.52 0.31
CA SER A 86 5.35 -13.42 -0.31
C SER A 86 5.44 -14.76 0.42
N GLU A 87 5.45 -14.75 1.75
CA GLU A 87 5.49 -15.95 2.57
C GLU A 87 4.22 -16.81 2.42
N ILE A 88 3.05 -16.17 2.38
CA ILE A 88 1.79 -16.86 2.15
C ILE A 88 1.76 -17.46 0.73
N ALA A 89 2.13 -16.68 -0.27
CA ALA A 89 2.16 -17.12 -1.67
C ALA A 89 3.11 -18.32 -1.84
N GLN A 90 4.30 -18.28 -1.25
CA GLN A 90 5.27 -19.38 -1.31
C GLN A 90 4.70 -20.67 -0.72
N ARG A 91 3.99 -20.58 0.43
CA ARG A 91 3.34 -21.74 1.05
C ARG A 91 2.18 -22.30 0.22
N LEU A 92 1.58 -21.45 -0.62
CA LEU A 92 0.55 -21.84 -1.58
C LEU A 92 1.12 -22.35 -2.93
N GLY A 93 2.46 -22.42 -3.06
CA GLY A 93 3.14 -22.90 -4.27
C GLY A 93 3.45 -21.82 -5.30
N TYR A 94 3.24 -20.53 -4.98
CA TYR A 94 3.59 -19.41 -5.84
C TYR A 94 4.91 -18.78 -5.39
N HIS A 95 5.93 -18.80 -6.23
CA HIS A 95 7.22 -18.22 -5.92
C HIS A 95 7.36 -16.81 -6.51
N PHE A 96 7.18 -15.80 -5.68
CA PHE A 96 7.55 -14.43 -6.05
C PHE A 96 9.06 -14.28 -5.97
N GLY A 97 9.73 -14.00 -7.09
CA GLY A 97 11.19 -13.79 -7.17
C GLY A 97 11.62 -12.39 -6.71
N TYR A 98 10.91 -11.77 -5.76
CA TYR A 98 11.19 -10.41 -5.33
C TYR A 98 12.37 -10.36 -4.36
N LEU A 99 13.51 -9.92 -4.86
CA LEU A 99 14.72 -9.72 -4.06
C LEU A 99 14.65 -8.42 -3.24
N ASN A 100 13.92 -7.43 -3.71
CA ASN A 100 13.75 -6.13 -3.06
C ASN A 100 12.54 -5.38 -3.63
N THR A 101 12.20 -4.23 -3.05
CA THR A 101 11.05 -3.41 -3.45
C THR A 101 11.22 -2.72 -4.80
N ALA A 102 12.45 -2.59 -5.34
CA ALA A 102 12.67 -2.07 -6.68
C ALA A 102 12.14 -3.04 -7.75
N VAL A 103 12.38 -4.34 -7.59
CA VAL A 103 11.84 -5.37 -8.49
C VAL A 103 10.31 -5.38 -8.48
N ILE A 104 9.70 -5.18 -7.31
CA ILE A 104 8.24 -5.04 -7.20
C ILE A 104 7.76 -3.80 -7.97
N MET A 105 8.46 -2.68 -7.87
CA MET A 105 8.11 -1.46 -8.61
C MET A 105 8.26 -1.65 -10.12
N ASP A 106 9.28 -2.36 -10.56
CA ASP A 106 9.48 -2.67 -11.98
C ASP A 106 8.33 -3.53 -12.52
N GLU A 107 7.84 -4.50 -11.76
CA GLU A 107 6.67 -5.29 -12.13
C GLU A 107 5.38 -4.46 -12.14
N ILE A 108 5.14 -3.62 -11.12
CA ILE A 108 4.03 -2.66 -11.10
C ILE A 108 4.06 -1.79 -12.37
N SER A 109 5.24 -1.28 -12.72
CA SER A 109 5.46 -0.47 -13.92
C SER A 109 5.14 -1.23 -15.22
N ALA A 110 5.38 -2.53 -15.26
CA ALA A 110 5.10 -3.37 -16.41
C ALA A 110 3.61 -3.70 -16.58
N ILE A 111 2.86 -3.88 -15.48
CA ILE A 111 1.48 -4.38 -15.53
C ILE A 111 0.42 -3.30 -15.27
N VAL A 112 0.77 -2.17 -14.63
CA VAL A 112 -0.18 -1.09 -14.31
C VAL A 112 0.08 0.13 -15.19
N PRO A 113 -0.78 0.41 -16.19
CA PRO A 113 -0.52 1.46 -17.19
C PRO A 113 -0.21 2.83 -16.60
N GLY A 114 -0.88 3.20 -15.50
CA GLY A 114 -0.65 4.49 -14.82
C GLY A 114 0.71 4.62 -14.13
N TYR A 115 1.46 3.52 -13.99
CA TYR A 115 2.81 3.49 -13.42
C TYR A 115 3.88 3.10 -14.45
N ALA A 116 3.55 2.96 -15.73
CA ALA A 116 4.44 2.44 -16.77
C ALA A 116 5.78 3.19 -16.92
N GLY A 117 5.87 4.42 -16.47
CA GLY A 117 7.10 5.21 -16.46
C GLY A 117 7.77 5.34 -15.09
N VAL A 118 7.22 4.72 -14.03
CA VAL A 118 7.75 4.86 -12.67
C VAL A 118 8.83 3.83 -12.40
N SER A 119 9.97 4.28 -11.88
CA SER A 119 11.03 3.40 -11.40
C SER A 119 11.75 4.04 -10.22
N PHE A 120 12.38 3.24 -9.36
CA PHE A 120 13.11 3.78 -8.21
C PHE A 120 14.21 4.77 -8.60
N PRO A 121 15.05 4.53 -9.62
CA PRO A 121 16.03 5.52 -10.06
C PRO A 121 15.43 6.88 -10.46
N ARG A 122 14.22 6.88 -10.99
CA ARG A 122 13.52 8.12 -11.35
C ARG A 122 12.93 8.80 -10.11
N LEU A 123 12.40 8.04 -9.14
CA LEU A 123 11.88 8.55 -7.88
C LEU A 123 12.97 9.07 -6.92
N GLU A 124 14.25 8.68 -7.12
CA GLU A 124 15.37 9.12 -6.29
C GLU A 124 15.63 10.64 -6.38
N ARG A 125 15.35 11.25 -7.52
CA ARG A 125 15.61 12.68 -7.76
C ARG A 125 14.47 13.53 -7.27
N ASN A 126 13.25 13.21 -7.73
CA ASN A 126 12.02 13.92 -7.40
C ASN A 126 10.86 12.94 -7.46
N GLY A 127 9.78 13.25 -6.77
CA GLY A 127 8.53 12.53 -6.98
C GLY A 127 8.02 12.67 -8.42
N MET A 128 7.19 11.74 -8.86
CA MET A 128 6.58 11.75 -10.17
C MET A 128 5.07 11.90 -10.05
N GLN A 129 4.49 12.75 -10.88
CA GLN A 129 3.04 12.97 -10.84
C GLN A 129 2.30 11.85 -11.59
N TRP A 130 1.53 11.06 -10.87
CA TRP A 130 0.69 10.00 -11.45
C TRP A 130 -0.50 10.59 -12.25
N PRO A 131 -0.93 9.99 -13.37
CA PRO A 131 -0.35 8.82 -14.03
C PRO A 131 0.91 9.15 -14.85
N VAL A 132 1.81 8.18 -14.93
CA VAL A 132 3.04 8.24 -15.73
C VAL A 132 2.92 7.21 -16.84
N SER A 133 2.59 7.65 -18.05
CA SER A 133 2.14 6.80 -19.16
C SER A 133 3.24 6.03 -19.89
N GLY A 134 4.51 6.20 -19.53
CA GLY A 134 5.60 5.46 -20.17
C GLY A 134 6.98 5.93 -19.78
N PHE A 135 7.98 5.16 -20.20
CA PHE A 135 9.39 5.49 -19.98
C PHE A 135 9.74 6.82 -20.68
N GLY A 136 10.27 7.77 -19.92
CA GLY A 136 10.56 9.14 -20.41
C GLY A 136 9.43 10.16 -20.20
N ALA A 137 8.21 9.74 -19.88
CA ALA A 137 7.14 10.66 -19.49
C ALA A 137 7.43 11.29 -18.13
N GLU A 138 7.17 12.59 -17.99
CA GLU A 138 7.36 13.32 -16.71
C GLU A 138 6.18 13.18 -15.73
N GLY A 139 5.11 12.56 -16.17
CA GLY A 139 3.84 12.50 -15.45
C GLY A 139 2.88 13.63 -15.82
N THR A 140 1.81 13.76 -15.07
CA THR A 140 0.80 14.80 -15.27
C THR A 140 1.09 16.03 -14.44
N VAL A 141 0.38 17.13 -14.70
CA VAL A 141 0.49 18.36 -13.92
C VAL A 141 0.03 18.10 -12.49
N ARG A 142 0.80 18.60 -11.50
CA ARG A 142 0.46 18.51 -10.09
C ARG A 142 -0.89 19.15 -9.79
N LEU A 143 -1.74 18.44 -9.06
CA LEU A 143 -3.01 19.02 -8.59
C LEU A 143 -2.73 20.08 -7.52
N SER A 144 -3.19 21.31 -7.75
CA SER A 144 -3.16 22.32 -6.70
C SER A 144 -4.39 22.17 -5.81
N ILE A 145 -4.17 22.16 -4.49
CA ILE A 145 -5.25 22.22 -3.51
C ILE A 145 -5.92 23.58 -3.65
N GLY A 146 -7.15 23.64 -4.16
CA GLY A 146 -7.91 24.89 -4.32
C GLY A 146 -8.64 25.05 -5.65
N GLN A 147 -8.43 24.17 -6.62
CA GLN A 147 -9.11 24.22 -7.92
C GLN A 147 -10.23 23.17 -8.10
N GLY A 148 -10.90 22.76 -7.04
CA GLY A 148 -12.09 21.89 -7.13
C GLY A 148 -11.83 20.45 -7.56
N LEU A 149 -10.59 20.02 -7.71
CA LEU A 149 -10.18 18.74 -8.28
C LEU A 149 -10.31 17.53 -7.34
N VAL A 150 -10.73 17.71 -6.11
CA VAL A 150 -10.98 16.59 -5.18
C VAL A 150 -12.15 15.73 -5.68
N ALA A 151 -13.14 16.33 -6.34
CA ALA A 151 -14.28 15.60 -6.88
C ALA A 151 -13.90 14.76 -8.12
N ASP A 152 -13.00 15.24 -8.97
CA ASP A 152 -12.56 14.53 -10.17
C ASP A 152 -11.51 13.45 -9.85
N ALA A 153 -10.67 13.65 -8.84
CA ALA A 153 -9.74 12.62 -8.36
C ALA A 153 -10.47 11.42 -7.75
N ILE A 154 -11.63 11.64 -7.13
CA ILE A 154 -12.47 10.55 -6.60
C ILE A 154 -13.19 9.80 -7.73
N ARG A 155 -13.51 10.44 -8.84
CA ARG A 155 -14.12 9.78 -10.01
C ARG A 155 -13.18 8.82 -10.73
N ILE A 156 -11.89 9.10 -10.76
CA ILE A 156 -10.89 8.23 -11.43
C ILE A 156 -10.68 6.89 -10.69
N VAL A 157 -11.08 6.81 -9.43
CA VAL A 157 -10.97 5.57 -8.61
C VAL A 157 -12.27 4.75 -8.64
N ALA A 158 -13.36 5.31 -9.18
CA ALA A 158 -14.69 4.69 -9.18
C ALA A 158 -15.13 4.11 -10.55
N ASP A 159 -14.38 4.34 -11.62
CA ASP A 159 -14.52 3.76 -12.96
C ASP A 159 -13.40 2.74 -13.24
#